data_3a2ec319448c33d1414562cc2383dde1
#
_entry.id   3a2ec319448c33d1414562cc2383dde1
#
_cell.length_a   1.000
_cell.length_b   1.000
_cell.length_c   1.000
_cell.angle_alpha   90.00
_cell.angle_beta   90.00
_cell.angle_gamma   90.00
#
_symmetry.space_group_name_H-M   'P 1'
#
loop_
_entity.id
_entity.type
_entity.pdbx_description
1 polymer ?
#
loop_
_entity_poly.entity_id
_entity_poly.type
_entity_poly.pdbx_seq_one_letter_code
_entity_poly.pdbx_strand_id
1 'polypeptide(L)'
;MGKCLLSIDWDYFVYTRDNRGSYIENDRSLIDSWYKRYIQARSRGEDIREAFRLSPEVEGFWTEIGKFFAITANTRVYVSDSHALSYEIAKKDGCEKVYLFDSHADLGYGGLSSLNFEVNCSNWLGKLLKEGQVREAYIFYSPYTTEKPDHFRPINNIYNVTYCSLDDLAGKCIEVTAVHVCRSGAWTPPWLDEEFCRFVDALGLAYEVVSCPERKWDPDHISFSDVIDYLMA
;
A
#
# COMPACT_ATOMS: atom_id res chain seq x y z
N MET A 1 2.34 -16.46 -21.37
CA MET A 1 2.26 -15.14 -20.72
C MET A 1 3.01 -15.22 -19.40
N GLY A 2 3.78 -14.16 -19.03
CA GLY A 2 4.48 -14.15 -17.74
C GLY A 2 3.49 -14.00 -16.59
N LYS A 3 3.81 -14.59 -15.43
CA LYS A 3 3.00 -14.49 -14.22
C LYS A 3 2.93 -13.06 -13.71
N CYS A 4 1.77 -12.64 -13.20
CA CYS A 4 1.46 -11.28 -12.83
C CYS A 4 1.06 -11.17 -11.35
N LEU A 5 1.63 -10.21 -10.64
CA LEU A 5 1.16 -9.72 -9.34
C LEU A 5 0.35 -8.44 -9.55
N LEU A 6 -0.87 -8.41 -9.06
CA LEU A 6 -1.66 -7.20 -8.85
C LEU A 6 -1.49 -6.79 -7.38
N SER A 7 -0.78 -5.69 -7.14
CA SER A 7 -0.48 -5.18 -5.80
C SER A 7 -1.25 -3.89 -5.56
N ILE A 8 -2.00 -3.85 -4.48
CA ILE A 8 -2.87 -2.72 -4.12
C ILE A 8 -2.51 -2.28 -2.72
N ASP A 9 -2.01 -1.06 -2.61
CA ASP A 9 -1.84 -0.40 -1.32
C ASP A 9 -3.13 0.33 -0.94
N TRP A 10 -3.59 0.16 0.29
CA TRP A 10 -4.80 0.82 0.78
C TRP A 10 -4.67 2.34 0.81
N ASP A 11 -3.45 2.86 0.92
CA ASP A 11 -3.19 4.30 0.88
C ASP A 11 -3.48 4.92 -0.50
N TYR A 12 -3.61 4.11 -1.56
CA TYR A 12 -4.12 4.55 -2.86
C TYR A 12 -5.48 5.26 -2.73
N PHE A 13 -6.30 4.83 -1.77
CA PHE A 13 -7.64 5.36 -1.54
C PHE A 13 -7.71 6.38 -0.41
N VAL A 14 -6.65 6.53 0.39
CA VAL A 14 -6.65 7.39 1.57
C VAL A 14 -6.00 8.73 1.26
N TYR A 15 -6.82 9.75 1.18
CA TYR A 15 -6.34 11.14 1.06
C TYR A 15 -6.05 11.73 2.43
N THR A 16 -4.87 12.33 2.62
CA THR A 16 -4.55 13.06 3.84
C THR A 16 -4.05 14.47 3.58
N ARG A 17 -4.42 15.39 4.47
CA ARG A 17 -3.85 16.75 4.59
C ARG A 17 -2.81 16.83 5.70
N ASP A 18 -2.61 15.75 6.46
CA ASP A 18 -1.63 15.71 7.55
C ASP A 18 -0.25 15.29 7.04
N ASN A 19 0.58 16.27 6.73
CA ASN A 19 1.96 16.07 6.30
C ASN A 19 2.97 16.04 7.47
N ARG A 20 2.48 15.98 8.73
CA ARG A 20 3.32 16.09 9.95
C ARG A 20 3.73 14.72 10.50
N GLY A 21 3.24 13.64 9.91
CA GLY A 21 3.52 12.29 10.37
C GLY A 21 4.92 11.80 9.98
N SER A 22 5.61 11.14 10.90
CA SER A 22 6.72 10.25 10.55
C SER A 22 6.14 8.89 10.19
N TYR A 23 6.35 8.46 8.96
CA TYR A 23 5.85 7.20 8.45
C TYR A 23 6.95 6.17 8.57
N ILE A 24 7.04 5.51 9.74
CA ILE A 24 7.99 4.43 9.98
C ILE A 24 7.17 3.16 10.19
N GLU A 25 7.39 2.17 9.34
CA GLU A 25 6.87 0.84 9.57
C GLU A 25 7.61 0.20 10.74
N ASN A 26 6.92 0.06 11.85
CA ASN A 26 7.38 -0.71 12.99
C ASN A 26 6.16 -1.45 13.58
N ASP A 27 6.05 -2.73 13.30
CA ASP A 27 4.90 -3.57 13.68
C ASP A 27 4.57 -3.50 15.18
N ARG A 28 5.58 -3.23 16.02
CA ARG A 28 5.39 -3.19 17.49
C ARG A 28 4.80 -1.88 18.00
N SER A 29 4.93 -0.80 17.24
CA SER A 29 4.51 0.54 17.67
C SER A 29 3.58 1.25 16.69
N LEU A 30 3.04 0.54 15.70
CA LEU A 30 2.15 1.14 14.70
C LEU A 30 0.94 1.81 15.33
N ILE A 31 0.23 1.10 16.21
CA ILE A 31 -0.95 1.65 16.88
C ILE A 31 -0.57 2.80 17.82
N ASP A 32 0.58 2.68 18.51
CA ASP A 32 1.07 3.71 19.43
C ASP A 32 1.38 5.00 18.67
N SER A 33 1.90 4.89 17.45
CA SER A 33 2.15 6.06 16.59
C SER A 33 0.85 6.79 16.23
N TRP A 34 -0.27 6.07 16.02
CA TRP A 34 -1.58 6.67 15.77
C TRP A 34 -2.16 7.33 17.01
N TYR A 35 -2.03 6.70 18.19
CA TYR A 35 -2.39 7.35 19.45
C TYR A 35 -1.57 8.61 19.70
N LYS A 36 -0.26 8.57 19.44
CA LYS A 36 0.62 9.76 19.54
C LYS A 36 0.12 10.90 18.65
N ARG A 37 -0.19 10.62 17.38
CA ARG A 37 -0.75 11.60 16.42
C ARG A 37 -2.08 12.17 16.92
N TYR A 38 -2.96 11.30 17.41
CA TYR A 38 -4.26 11.69 17.97
C TYR A 38 -4.09 12.65 19.15
N ILE A 39 -3.24 12.31 20.12
CA ILE A 39 -2.98 13.14 21.30
C ILE A 39 -2.39 14.49 20.87
N GLN A 40 -1.45 14.49 19.95
CA GLN A 40 -0.85 15.73 19.42
C GLN A 40 -1.86 16.61 18.68
N ALA A 41 -2.74 16.04 17.88
CA ALA A 41 -3.80 16.79 17.21
C ALA A 41 -4.77 17.40 18.24
N ARG A 42 -5.24 16.58 19.18
CA ARG A 42 -6.13 17.02 20.25
C ARG A 42 -5.53 18.14 21.10
N SER A 43 -4.23 18.12 21.39
CA SER A 43 -3.55 19.19 22.14
C SER A 43 -3.56 20.54 21.41
N ARG A 44 -3.75 20.52 20.09
CA ARG A 44 -3.92 21.73 19.25
C ARG A 44 -5.38 22.10 19.00
N GLY A 45 -6.33 21.35 19.59
CA GLY A 45 -7.76 21.54 19.33
C GLY A 45 -8.22 21.01 17.95
N GLU A 46 -7.45 20.12 17.35
CA GLU A 46 -7.74 19.51 16.04
C GLU A 46 -8.31 18.10 16.22
N ASP A 47 -9.24 17.70 15.35
CA ASP A 47 -9.63 16.28 15.20
C ASP A 47 -8.82 15.69 14.04
N ILE A 48 -7.90 14.76 14.35
CA ILE A 48 -7.07 14.12 13.34
C ILE A 48 -7.90 13.39 12.27
N ARG A 49 -9.11 12.92 12.62
CA ARG A 49 -9.98 12.20 11.67
C ARG A 49 -10.41 13.07 10.50
N GLU A 50 -10.54 14.38 10.70
CA GLU A 50 -10.88 15.33 9.64
C GLU A 50 -9.75 15.51 8.61
N ALA A 51 -8.51 15.16 8.98
CA ALA A 51 -7.37 15.23 8.08
C ALA A 51 -7.30 14.07 7.08
N PHE A 52 -8.05 12.99 7.32
CA PHE A 52 -8.05 11.80 6.48
C PHE A 52 -9.42 11.59 5.85
N ARG A 53 -9.43 11.23 4.58
CA ARG A 53 -10.66 10.92 3.84
C ARG A 53 -10.43 9.71 2.96
N LEU A 54 -11.45 8.85 2.90
CA LEU A 54 -11.48 7.75 1.96
C LEU A 54 -12.03 8.23 0.62
N SER A 55 -11.35 7.85 -0.47
CA SER A 55 -11.81 8.10 -1.83
C SER A 55 -13.11 7.34 -2.13
N PRO A 56 -14.09 7.94 -2.80
CA PRO A 56 -15.27 7.22 -3.27
C PRO A 56 -14.94 6.13 -4.30
N GLU A 57 -13.77 6.16 -4.92
CA GLU A 57 -13.32 5.14 -5.89
C GLU A 57 -13.16 3.76 -5.28
N VAL A 58 -13.08 3.66 -3.96
CA VAL A 58 -13.06 2.39 -3.23
C VAL A 58 -14.33 1.57 -3.53
N GLU A 59 -15.46 2.27 -3.64
CA GLU A 59 -16.72 1.65 -4.05
C GLU A 59 -16.67 1.35 -5.55
N GLY A 60 -16.72 0.09 -5.90
CA GLY A 60 -16.69 -0.34 -7.31
C GLY A 60 -15.30 -0.56 -7.90
N PHE A 61 -14.22 -0.36 -7.16
CA PHE A 61 -12.85 -0.60 -7.64
C PHE A 61 -12.67 -1.98 -8.26
N TRP A 62 -13.11 -3.03 -7.58
CA TRP A 62 -13.02 -4.41 -8.07
C TRP A 62 -13.81 -4.62 -9.37
N THR A 63 -14.95 -3.97 -9.51
CA THR A 63 -15.75 -4.00 -10.75
C THR A 63 -15.03 -3.29 -11.88
N GLU A 64 -14.41 -2.14 -11.58
CA GLU A 64 -13.69 -1.35 -12.58
C GLU A 64 -12.44 -2.08 -13.08
N ILE A 65 -11.57 -2.53 -12.18
CA ILE A 65 -10.34 -3.25 -12.60
C ILE A 65 -10.65 -4.62 -13.20
N GLY A 66 -11.76 -5.26 -12.81
CA GLY A 66 -12.21 -6.53 -13.40
C GLY A 66 -12.50 -6.45 -14.90
N LYS A 67 -12.61 -5.25 -15.48
CA LYS A 67 -12.71 -5.07 -16.93
C LYS A 67 -11.38 -5.36 -17.64
N PHE A 68 -10.26 -5.26 -16.94
CA PHE A 68 -8.90 -5.37 -17.47
C PHE A 68 -8.12 -6.54 -16.89
N PHE A 69 -8.40 -6.92 -15.65
CA PHE A 69 -7.71 -7.96 -14.90
C PHE A 69 -8.61 -9.19 -14.72
N ALA A 70 -8.19 -10.31 -15.29
CA ALA A 70 -8.86 -11.59 -15.09
C ALA A 70 -8.46 -12.17 -13.74
N ILE A 71 -9.22 -11.85 -12.70
CA ILE A 71 -9.10 -12.40 -11.35
C ILE A 71 -10.10 -13.55 -11.25
N THR A 72 -9.61 -14.75 -10.96
CA THR A 72 -10.41 -15.98 -10.97
C THR A 72 -10.29 -16.73 -9.66
N ALA A 73 -11.07 -17.81 -9.47
CA ALA A 73 -10.95 -18.67 -8.30
C ALA A 73 -9.56 -19.32 -8.12
N ASN A 74 -8.72 -19.32 -9.16
CA ASN A 74 -7.34 -19.82 -9.09
C ASN A 74 -6.32 -18.75 -8.73
N THR A 75 -6.73 -17.47 -8.68
CA THR A 75 -5.88 -16.34 -8.27
C THR A 75 -5.64 -16.43 -6.77
N ARG A 76 -4.37 -16.41 -6.37
CA ARG A 76 -4.01 -16.37 -4.95
C ARG A 76 -4.16 -14.96 -4.43
N VAL A 77 -4.79 -14.81 -3.26
CA VAL A 77 -5.01 -13.50 -2.63
C VAL A 77 -4.32 -13.46 -1.29
N TYR A 78 -3.52 -12.42 -1.08
CA TYR A 78 -2.77 -12.17 0.14
C TYR A 78 -3.16 -10.83 0.73
N VAL A 79 -3.24 -10.79 2.07
CA VAL A 79 -3.53 -9.56 2.82
C VAL A 79 -2.43 -9.33 3.84
N SER A 80 -1.92 -8.11 3.90
CA SER A 80 -0.89 -7.75 4.88
C SER A 80 -1.01 -6.31 5.35
N ASP A 81 -0.16 -5.94 6.33
CA ASP A 81 -0.04 -4.57 6.85
C ASP A 81 1.16 -3.80 6.27
N SER A 82 2.14 -4.51 5.72
CA SER A 82 3.33 -3.90 5.10
C SER A 82 3.43 -4.22 3.63
N HIS A 83 3.63 -3.20 2.81
CA HIS A 83 3.81 -3.36 1.37
C HIS A 83 5.14 -4.05 1.00
N ALA A 84 6.12 -4.06 1.91
CA ALA A 84 7.35 -4.84 1.75
C ALA A 84 7.09 -6.33 1.46
N LEU A 85 5.97 -6.89 1.94
CA LEU A 85 5.59 -8.30 1.72
C LEU A 85 5.25 -8.63 0.26
N SER A 86 4.94 -7.65 -0.58
CA SER A 86 4.82 -7.84 -2.03
C SER A 86 6.10 -8.44 -2.64
N TYR A 87 7.27 -8.15 -2.07
CA TYR A 87 8.53 -8.72 -2.53
C TYR A 87 8.55 -10.25 -2.40
N GLU A 88 8.23 -10.76 -1.22
CA GLU A 88 8.23 -12.21 -0.98
C GLU A 88 7.08 -12.91 -1.73
N ILE A 89 5.91 -12.28 -1.82
CA ILE A 89 4.76 -12.78 -2.57
C ILE A 89 5.11 -12.92 -4.06
N ALA A 90 5.71 -11.89 -4.66
CA ALA A 90 6.12 -11.94 -6.06
C ALA A 90 7.13 -13.07 -6.34
N LYS A 91 8.07 -13.29 -5.42
CA LYS A 91 9.06 -14.38 -5.53
C LYS A 91 8.41 -15.76 -5.34
N LYS A 92 7.59 -15.92 -4.29
CA LYS A 92 6.86 -17.18 -3.99
C LYS A 92 6.02 -17.64 -5.19
N ASP A 93 5.36 -16.68 -5.85
CA ASP A 93 4.46 -16.97 -6.95
C ASP A 93 5.14 -16.93 -8.32
N GLY A 94 6.40 -16.51 -8.35
CA GLY A 94 7.21 -16.42 -9.57
C GLY A 94 6.68 -15.36 -10.54
N CYS A 95 6.18 -14.23 -10.00
CA CYS A 95 5.65 -13.14 -10.81
C CYS A 95 6.78 -12.42 -11.54
N GLU A 96 6.60 -12.20 -12.83
CA GLU A 96 7.53 -11.50 -13.71
C GLU A 96 7.06 -10.09 -14.04
N LYS A 97 5.79 -9.78 -13.76
CA LYS A 97 5.15 -8.48 -13.94
C LYS A 97 4.44 -8.06 -12.67
N VAL A 98 4.47 -6.75 -12.40
CA VAL A 98 3.73 -6.14 -11.30
C VAL A 98 2.85 -5.03 -11.85
N TYR A 99 1.60 -5.03 -11.43
CA TYR A 99 0.67 -3.91 -11.58
C TYR A 99 0.41 -3.37 -10.18
N LEU A 100 0.88 -2.15 -9.93
CA LEU A 100 0.87 -1.50 -8.63
C LEU A 100 -0.14 -0.36 -8.61
N PHE A 101 -1.10 -0.40 -7.70
CA PHE A 101 -2.01 0.70 -7.35
C PHE A 101 -1.61 1.25 -5.99
N ASP A 102 -1.11 2.49 -5.95
CA ASP A 102 -0.45 3.03 -4.77
C ASP A 102 -0.35 4.56 -4.83
N SER A 103 -0.22 5.20 -3.70
CA SER A 103 0.21 6.60 -3.61
C SER A 103 1.71 6.77 -3.82
N HIS A 104 2.49 5.67 -3.82
CA HIS A 104 3.94 5.61 -3.90
C HIS A 104 4.39 4.69 -5.05
N ALA A 105 5.61 4.87 -5.54
CA ALA A 105 6.15 3.99 -6.58
C ALA A 105 6.91 2.78 -6.03
N ASP A 106 7.32 2.81 -4.78
CA ASP A 106 8.09 1.75 -4.09
C ASP A 106 9.35 1.30 -4.82
N LEU A 107 9.93 2.23 -5.59
CA LEU A 107 11.14 2.02 -6.40
C LEU A 107 12.43 2.34 -5.66
N GLY A 108 12.34 2.93 -4.45
CA GLY A 108 13.49 3.35 -3.64
C GLY A 108 13.88 4.82 -3.82
N TYR A 109 13.72 5.60 -2.75
CA TYR A 109 13.88 7.06 -2.74
C TYR A 109 15.34 7.58 -2.75
N GLY A 110 16.32 6.71 -2.59
CA GLY A 110 17.73 7.07 -2.73
C GLY A 110 18.32 6.77 -4.11
N GLY A 111 17.47 6.57 -5.14
CA GLY A 111 17.87 6.13 -6.46
C GLY A 111 18.46 4.70 -6.42
N LEU A 112 19.38 4.37 -7.33
CA LEU A 112 19.94 3.02 -7.45
C LEU A 112 20.63 2.51 -6.17
N SER A 113 21.18 3.40 -5.35
CA SER A 113 21.87 3.03 -4.11
C SER A 113 20.89 2.48 -3.06
N SER A 114 19.64 2.97 -3.02
CA SER A 114 18.62 2.50 -2.08
C SER A 114 18.22 1.03 -2.31
N LEU A 115 18.47 0.52 -3.51
CA LEU A 115 18.21 -0.88 -3.86
C LEU A 115 19.26 -1.85 -3.32
N ASN A 116 20.30 -1.35 -2.63
CA ASN A 116 21.31 -2.17 -1.94
C ASN A 116 20.93 -2.44 -0.47
N PHE A 117 20.00 -1.66 0.09
CA PHE A 117 19.54 -1.86 1.46
C PHE A 117 18.58 -3.05 1.58
N GLU A 118 18.23 -3.42 2.79
CA GLU A 118 17.21 -4.42 3.06
C GLU A 118 15.87 -4.04 2.42
N VAL A 119 15.06 -5.06 2.13
CA VAL A 119 13.70 -4.86 1.60
C VAL A 119 12.85 -4.11 2.63
N ASN A 120 12.17 -3.09 2.18
CA ASN A 120 11.19 -2.35 2.95
C ASN A 120 10.05 -1.85 2.04
N CYS A 121 9.02 -1.25 2.61
CA CYS A 121 7.85 -0.76 1.87
C CYS A 121 8.24 0.21 0.75
N SER A 122 9.29 1.00 0.91
CA SER A 122 9.65 2.03 -0.05
C SER A 122 10.55 1.57 -1.21
N ASN A 123 11.06 0.32 -1.20
CA ASN A 123 12.03 -0.15 -2.21
C ASN A 123 11.76 -1.55 -2.78
N TRP A 124 10.73 -2.24 -2.33
CA TRP A 124 10.47 -3.63 -2.67
C TRP A 124 10.35 -3.87 -4.18
N LEU A 125 9.64 -2.99 -4.90
CA LEU A 125 9.46 -3.11 -6.35
C LEU A 125 10.76 -2.85 -7.10
N GLY A 126 11.49 -1.80 -6.70
CA GLY A 126 12.81 -1.50 -7.26
C GLY A 126 13.80 -2.64 -7.09
N LYS A 127 13.77 -3.35 -5.95
CA LYS A 127 14.63 -4.52 -5.71
C LYS A 127 14.25 -5.70 -6.59
N LEU A 128 12.96 -6.02 -6.77
CA LEU A 128 12.52 -7.07 -7.68
C LEU A 128 12.98 -6.81 -9.13
N LEU A 129 12.91 -5.56 -9.57
CA LEU A 129 13.42 -5.15 -10.89
C LEU A 129 14.93 -5.33 -10.97
N LYS A 130 15.67 -4.89 -9.96
CA LYS A 130 17.14 -5.02 -9.90
C LYS A 130 17.60 -6.47 -9.91
N GLU A 131 16.90 -7.34 -9.20
CA GLU A 131 17.20 -8.78 -9.14
C GLU A 131 16.78 -9.54 -10.40
N GLY A 132 16.03 -8.90 -11.31
CA GLY A 132 15.52 -9.50 -12.53
C GLY A 132 14.36 -10.50 -12.29
N GLN A 133 13.81 -10.52 -11.07
CA GLN A 133 12.61 -11.30 -10.75
C GLN A 133 11.40 -10.74 -11.47
N VAL A 134 11.24 -9.41 -11.40
CA VAL A 134 10.24 -8.66 -12.16
C VAL A 134 10.93 -8.00 -13.35
N ARG A 135 10.33 -8.14 -14.54
CA ARG A 135 10.85 -7.58 -15.80
C ARG A 135 10.09 -6.32 -16.23
N GLU A 136 8.86 -6.17 -15.79
CA GLU A 136 7.97 -5.07 -16.15
C GLU A 136 7.16 -4.64 -14.94
N ALA A 137 7.16 -3.35 -14.63
CA ALA A 137 6.35 -2.73 -13.59
C ALA A 137 5.43 -1.67 -14.18
N TYR A 138 4.16 -1.75 -13.85
CA TYR A 138 3.12 -0.82 -14.25
C TYR A 138 2.55 -0.15 -13.01
N ILE A 139 2.72 1.16 -12.89
CA ILE A 139 2.36 1.93 -11.69
C ILE A 139 1.15 2.79 -12.01
N PHE A 140 0.09 2.59 -11.24
CA PHE A 140 -1.13 3.37 -11.24
C PHE A 140 -1.14 4.21 -9.97
N TYR A 141 -0.76 5.46 -10.12
CA TYR A 141 -0.74 6.36 -9.00
C TYR A 141 -2.14 6.74 -8.52
N SER A 142 -2.28 6.84 -7.20
CA SER A 142 -3.44 7.47 -6.60
C SER A 142 -3.67 8.87 -7.20
N PRO A 143 -4.92 9.27 -7.47
CA PRO A 143 -5.20 10.64 -7.91
C PRO A 143 -4.79 11.71 -6.89
N TYR A 144 -4.49 11.30 -5.67
CA TYR A 144 -4.08 12.18 -4.56
C TYR A 144 -2.57 12.17 -4.30
N THR A 145 -1.80 11.39 -5.04
CA THR A 145 -0.34 11.34 -4.84
C THR A 145 0.32 12.67 -5.16
N THR A 146 1.40 12.95 -4.45
CA THR A 146 2.31 14.06 -4.77
C THR A 146 3.58 13.58 -5.48
N GLU A 147 3.73 12.27 -5.63
CA GLU A 147 4.86 11.70 -6.35
C GLU A 147 4.76 11.94 -7.85
N LYS A 148 5.92 11.94 -8.49
CA LYS A 148 6.04 12.10 -9.94
C LYS A 148 7.04 11.09 -10.50
N PRO A 149 6.82 10.58 -11.72
CA PRO A 149 7.76 9.68 -12.38
C PRO A 149 9.21 10.19 -12.40
N ASP A 150 9.38 11.50 -12.48
CA ASP A 150 10.69 12.16 -12.52
C ASP A 150 11.52 11.97 -11.25
N HIS A 151 10.90 11.70 -10.11
CA HIS A 151 11.60 11.41 -8.87
C HIS A 151 12.44 10.12 -8.96
N PHE A 152 12.06 9.21 -9.86
CA PHE A 152 12.67 7.90 -10.05
C PHE A 152 13.45 7.77 -11.37
N ARG A 153 13.83 8.86 -12.02
CA ARG A 153 14.58 8.85 -13.29
C ARG A 153 15.76 7.87 -13.33
N PRO A 154 16.63 7.79 -12.30
CA PRO A 154 17.76 6.86 -12.33
C PRO A 154 17.33 5.39 -12.45
N ILE A 155 16.18 5.04 -11.90
CA ILE A 155 15.61 3.69 -11.93
C ILE A 155 14.85 3.47 -13.23
N ASN A 156 14.01 4.42 -13.63
CA ASN A 156 13.23 4.37 -14.87
C ASN A 156 14.10 4.27 -16.14
N ASN A 157 15.33 4.82 -16.10
CA ASN A 157 16.26 4.73 -17.23
C ASN A 157 16.90 3.35 -17.41
N ILE A 158 16.84 2.49 -16.39
CA ILE A 158 17.51 1.18 -16.40
C ILE A 158 16.49 0.05 -16.46
N TYR A 159 15.36 0.20 -15.75
CA TYR A 159 14.36 -0.83 -15.64
C TYR A 159 13.08 -0.45 -16.39
N ASN A 160 12.33 -1.46 -16.81
CA ASN A 160 11.08 -1.26 -17.54
C ASN A 160 9.95 -0.90 -16.57
N VAL A 161 9.81 0.38 -16.29
CA VAL A 161 8.77 0.97 -15.44
C VAL A 161 7.87 1.84 -16.31
N THR A 162 6.58 1.59 -16.25
CA THR A 162 5.56 2.36 -16.98
C THR A 162 4.56 2.94 -16.00
N TYR A 163 4.30 4.22 -16.07
CA TYR A 163 3.24 4.89 -15.30
C TYR A 163 1.98 4.94 -16.15
N CYS A 164 0.90 4.41 -15.64
CA CYS A 164 -0.33 4.15 -16.39
C CYS A 164 -1.56 4.80 -15.74
N SER A 165 -2.55 5.04 -16.56
CA SER A 165 -3.96 5.16 -16.19
C SER A 165 -4.71 3.88 -16.57
N LEU A 166 -5.96 3.71 -16.09
CA LEU A 166 -6.78 2.57 -16.50
C LEU A 166 -7.09 2.59 -18.01
N ASP A 167 -7.15 3.77 -18.61
CA ASP A 167 -7.41 3.92 -20.06
C ASP A 167 -6.31 3.28 -20.91
N ASP A 168 -5.06 3.21 -20.40
CA ASP A 168 -3.93 2.58 -21.09
C ASP A 168 -4.07 1.04 -21.15
N LEU A 169 -5.01 0.49 -20.40
CA LEU A 169 -5.36 -0.93 -20.40
C LEU A 169 -6.51 -1.26 -21.38
N ALA A 170 -7.05 -0.29 -22.10
CA ALA A 170 -8.18 -0.51 -23.01
C ALA A 170 -7.89 -1.66 -23.99
N GLY A 171 -8.80 -2.62 -24.06
CA GLY A 171 -8.69 -3.80 -24.92
C GLY A 171 -7.72 -4.89 -24.40
N LYS A 172 -7.10 -4.71 -23.25
CA LYS A 172 -6.26 -5.74 -22.61
C LYS A 172 -7.09 -6.63 -21.68
N CYS A 173 -6.70 -7.91 -21.58
CA CYS A 173 -7.18 -8.85 -20.58
C CYS A 173 -5.96 -9.48 -19.93
N ILE A 174 -5.67 -9.08 -18.69
CA ILE A 174 -4.45 -9.44 -17.98
C ILE A 174 -4.78 -10.55 -16.99
N GLU A 175 -4.20 -11.74 -17.21
CA GLU A 175 -4.35 -12.86 -16.26
C GLU A 175 -3.56 -12.56 -14.98
N VAL A 176 -4.24 -12.57 -13.84
CA VAL A 176 -3.65 -12.29 -12.52
C VAL A 176 -3.30 -13.61 -11.84
N THR A 177 -2.03 -13.80 -11.52
CA THR A 177 -1.53 -14.98 -10.78
C THR A 177 -1.75 -14.81 -9.28
N ALA A 178 -1.45 -13.62 -8.76
CA ALA A 178 -1.62 -13.27 -7.37
C ALA A 178 -2.14 -11.84 -7.22
N VAL A 179 -2.95 -11.62 -6.20
CA VAL A 179 -3.36 -10.30 -5.69
C VAL A 179 -2.75 -10.12 -4.31
N HIS A 180 -2.14 -8.99 -4.07
CA HIS A 180 -1.75 -8.57 -2.73
C HIS A 180 -2.47 -7.28 -2.38
N VAL A 181 -3.20 -7.28 -1.28
CA VAL A 181 -3.85 -6.10 -0.72
C VAL A 181 -3.13 -5.74 0.57
N CYS A 182 -2.44 -4.62 0.56
CA CYS A 182 -1.72 -4.10 1.71
C CYS A 182 -2.52 -3.04 2.43
N ARG A 183 -2.63 -3.14 3.76
CA ARG A 183 -3.31 -2.10 4.56
C ARG A 183 -2.46 -0.84 4.74
N SER A 184 -1.12 -0.98 4.72
CA SER A 184 -0.16 0.12 4.96
C SER A 184 -0.45 0.89 6.25
N GLY A 185 -0.46 0.17 7.36
CA GLY A 185 -0.93 0.69 8.64
C GLY A 185 -0.17 1.89 9.19
N ALA A 186 1.04 2.18 8.70
CA ALA A 186 1.78 3.38 9.05
C ALA A 186 1.19 4.64 8.37
N TRP A 187 0.60 4.49 7.17
CA TRP A 187 0.03 5.58 6.35
C TRP A 187 -1.47 5.68 6.50
N THR A 188 -2.15 4.56 6.76
CA THR A 188 -3.61 4.49 6.82
C THR A 188 -4.11 4.41 8.26
N PRO A 189 -5.08 5.26 8.64
CA PRO A 189 -5.51 5.36 10.03
C PRO A 189 -6.36 4.17 10.47
N PRO A 190 -6.28 3.78 11.78
CA PRO A 190 -6.97 2.60 12.31
C PRO A 190 -8.51 2.70 12.28
N TRP A 191 -9.08 3.89 12.26
CA TRP A 191 -10.54 4.08 12.13
C TRP A 191 -11.08 3.80 10.72
N LEU A 192 -10.21 3.49 9.74
CA LEU A 192 -10.58 3.02 8.41
C LEU A 192 -10.37 1.51 8.23
N ASP A 193 -10.08 0.75 9.31
CA ASP A 193 -9.84 -0.69 9.22
C ASP A 193 -11.08 -1.48 8.81
N GLU A 194 -12.27 -1.03 9.23
CA GLU A 194 -13.51 -1.67 8.80
C GLU A 194 -13.77 -1.52 7.29
N GLU A 195 -13.46 -0.33 6.76
CA GLU A 195 -13.53 -0.06 5.31
C GLU A 195 -12.52 -0.91 4.55
N PHE A 196 -11.30 -1.04 5.07
CA PHE A 196 -10.29 -1.93 4.50
C PHE A 196 -10.77 -3.38 4.46
N CYS A 197 -11.30 -3.90 5.56
CA CYS A 197 -11.85 -5.27 5.59
C CYS A 197 -12.98 -5.44 4.57
N ARG A 198 -13.91 -4.50 4.49
CA ARG A 198 -15.00 -4.52 3.50
C ARG A 198 -14.48 -4.49 2.06
N PHE A 199 -13.42 -3.72 1.81
CA PHE A 199 -12.76 -3.68 0.51
C PHE A 199 -12.14 -5.03 0.13
N VAL A 200 -11.44 -5.67 1.06
CA VAL A 200 -10.87 -7.02 0.83
C VAL A 200 -11.96 -8.04 0.57
N ASP A 201 -13.00 -8.06 1.41
CA ASP A 201 -14.11 -9.01 1.30
C ASP A 201 -14.92 -8.84 0.01
N ALA A 202 -15.01 -7.61 -0.51
CA ALA A 202 -15.70 -7.29 -1.76
C ALA A 202 -15.06 -7.94 -3.00
N LEU A 203 -13.79 -8.38 -2.91
CA LEU A 203 -13.16 -9.19 -3.96
C LEU A 203 -13.86 -10.55 -4.13
N GLY A 204 -14.49 -11.09 -3.07
CA GLY A 204 -15.27 -12.33 -3.12
C GLY A 204 -14.44 -13.59 -3.26
N LEU A 205 -13.14 -13.56 -2.99
CA LEU A 205 -12.23 -14.70 -3.03
C LEU A 205 -11.68 -15.00 -1.64
N ALA A 206 -11.34 -16.28 -1.40
CA ALA A 206 -10.57 -16.64 -0.21
C ALA A 206 -9.18 -16.02 -0.24
N TYR A 207 -8.69 -15.55 0.90
CA TYR A 207 -7.39 -14.91 1.02
C TYR A 207 -6.58 -15.46 2.21
N GLU A 208 -5.26 -15.38 2.08
CA GLU A 208 -4.29 -15.69 3.13
C GLU A 208 -3.86 -14.38 3.82
N VAL A 209 -4.05 -14.28 5.13
CA VAL A 209 -3.49 -13.18 5.93
C VAL A 209 -2.05 -13.53 6.27
N VAL A 210 -1.11 -12.82 5.66
CA VAL A 210 0.33 -13.05 5.87
C VAL A 210 0.82 -12.36 7.14
N SER A 211 0.47 -11.09 7.30
CA SER A 211 0.75 -10.29 8.49
C SER A 211 -0.14 -9.05 8.45
N CYS A 212 -1.24 -9.06 9.18
CA CYS A 212 -2.16 -7.93 9.28
C CYS A 212 -2.80 -7.94 10.68
N PRO A 213 -2.04 -7.57 11.72
CA PRO A 213 -2.54 -7.60 13.10
C PRO A 213 -3.70 -6.63 13.28
N GLU A 214 -4.66 -7.01 14.12
CA GLU A 214 -5.74 -6.11 14.54
C GLU A 214 -5.18 -4.88 15.24
N ARG A 215 -5.63 -3.70 14.85
CA ARG A 215 -5.29 -2.43 15.50
C ARG A 215 -6.44 -2.02 16.43
N LYS A 216 -6.25 -2.19 17.74
CA LYS A 216 -7.24 -1.79 18.73
C LYS A 216 -7.23 -0.27 18.87
N TRP A 217 -8.24 0.38 18.32
CA TRP A 217 -8.39 1.82 18.35
C TRP A 217 -9.57 2.23 19.23
N ASP A 218 -9.26 2.80 20.41
CA ASP A 218 -10.24 3.30 21.37
C ASP A 218 -9.75 4.60 22.03
N PRO A 219 -9.81 5.73 21.29
CA PRO A 219 -9.26 7.00 21.72
C PRO A 219 -10.07 7.64 22.88
N ASP A 220 -11.29 7.18 23.14
CA ASP A 220 -12.16 7.76 24.18
C ASP A 220 -11.83 7.20 25.57
N HIS A 221 -11.11 6.07 25.66
CA HIS A 221 -10.73 5.42 26.90
C HIS A 221 -9.23 5.48 27.22
N ILE A 222 -8.52 6.48 26.70
CA ILE A 222 -7.09 6.69 26.98
C ILE A 222 -6.92 7.26 28.40
N SER A 223 -6.20 6.54 29.26
CA SER A 223 -5.83 7.04 30.58
C SER A 223 -4.69 8.06 30.54
N PHE A 224 -4.46 8.81 31.62
CA PHE A 224 -3.34 9.76 31.68
C PHE A 224 -1.98 9.05 31.58
N SER A 225 -1.83 7.83 32.13
CA SER A 225 -0.61 7.05 31.98
C SER A 225 -0.38 6.65 30.51
N ASP A 226 -1.44 6.22 29.80
CA ASP A 226 -1.34 5.85 28.38
C ASP A 226 -0.90 7.05 27.54
N VAL A 227 -1.38 8.27 27.86
CA VAL A 227 -0.95 9.50 27.18
C VAL A 227 0.56 9.68 27.29
N ILE A 228 1.14 9.45 28.48
CA ILE A 228 2.58 9.57 28.68
C ILE A 228 3.31 8.50 27.87
N ASP A 229 2.87 7.25 27.95
CA ASP A 229 3.50 6.12 27.27
C ASP A 229 3.50 6.33 25.75
N TYR A 230 2.36 6.73 25.15
CA TYR A 230 2.27 7.01 23.72
C TYR A 230 3.12 8.21 23.27
N LEU A 231 3.26 9.24 24.10
CA LEU A 231 4.12 10.38 23.75
C LEU A 231 5.61 10.05 23.81
N MET A 232 5.99 9.02 24.59
CA MET A 232 7.37 8.58 24.75
C MET A 232 7.76 7.47 23.74
N ALA A 233 6.77 6.78 23.12
CA ALA A 233 6.98 5.82 22.04
C ALA A 233 7.32 6.55 20.71
#